data_5c9cec03b31e0da92128261f7505d336
#
_entry.id   5c9cec03b31e0da92128261f7505d336
#
_cell.length_a   1.000
_cell.length_b   1.000
_cell.length_c   1.000
_cell.angle_alpha   90.00
_cell.angle_beta   90.00
_cell.angle_gamma   90.00
#
_symmetry.space_group_name_H-M   'P 1'
#
loop_
_entity.id
_entity.type
_entity.pdbx_description
1 polymer ?
#
loop_
_entity_poly.entity_id
_entity_poly.type
_entity_poly.pdbx_seq_one_letter_code
_entity_poly.pdbx_strand_id
1 'polypeptide(L)'
;MSMSVGSEGGEDDIMCDMNTTPLIDVMLVLLVMLIVTIPIQTHAVKLDLPQSNIPPPPQDVMPEVVNLDIDFDGTVIWNGTPVASRAQLDRFFQDTAAKVPQPEVHLRPNRLAKYDAVARTLADAQRLGVAKIGFVGNEQYIE
;
A
#
# COMPACT_ATOMS: atom_id res chain seq x y z
N MET A 1 -42.44 80.12 0.84
CA MET A 1 -43.14 79.20 1.70
C MET A 1 -43.06 77.83 1.07
N SER A 2 -42.21 77.01 1.56
CA SER A 2 -42.26 75.63 1.28
C SER A 2 -41.44 74.90 2.33
N MET A 3 -42.13 74.30 3.23
CA MET A 3 -41.53 73.45 4.28
C MET A 3 -41.18 72.11 3.60
N SER A 4 -39.93 71.78 3.61
CA SER A 4 -39.50 70.40 3.38
C SER A 4 -39.42 69.70 4.68
N VAL A 5 -40.34 68.79 4.92
CA VAL A 5 -40.36 67.88 6.03
C VAL A 5 -39.29 66.85 5.80
N GLY A 6 -38.40 66.73 6.74
CA GLY A 6 -37.36 65.72 6.78
C GLY A 6 -37.97 64.33 6.74
N SER A 7 -37.46 63.53 5.87
CA SER A 7 -37.68 62.11 5.84
C SER A 7 -36.95 61.51 7.03
N GLU A 8 -37.71 61.14 8.01
CA GLU A 8 -37.37 60.32 9.13
C GLU A 8 -37.31 58.87 8.67
N GLY A 9 -36.30 58.17 9.01
CA GLY A 9 -36.23 56.72 8.79
C GLY A 9 -35.06 56.24 7.90
N GLY A 10 -33.89 56.65 8.24
CA GLY A 10 -32.72 55.87 7.91
C GLY A 10 -32.29 55.15 9.19
N GLU A 11 -32.80 53.98 9.41
CA GLU A 11 -32.10 53.05 10.21
C GLU A 11 -30.71 52.92 9.59
N ASP A 12 -29.71 53.46 10.29
CA ASP A 12 -28.33 53.23 9.99
C ASP A 12 -28.09 51.73 10.15
N ASP A 13 -28.38 51.01 9.09
CA ASP A 13 -27.72 49.74 8.87
C ASP A 13 -26.22 50.04 8.78
N ILE A 14 -25.57 50.05 9.92
CA ILE A 14 -24.14 50.02 10.02
C ILE A 14 -23.74 48.67 9.44
N MET A 15 -23.65 48.65 8.12
CA MET A 15 -22.96 47.56 7.42
C MET A 15 -21.52 47.62 7.86
N CYS A 16 -21.25 47.03 8.98
CA CYS A 16 -19.87 46.74 9.37
C CYS A 16 -19.38 45.67 8.42
N ASP A 17 -18.88 46.10 7.28
CA ASP A 17 -18.10 45.25 6.40
C ASP A 17 -16.84 44.83 7.18
N MET A 18 -17.00 43.78 7.98
CA MET A 18 -15.87 43.19 8.66
C MET A 18 -15.04 42.47 7.60
N ASN A 19 -13.87 43.01 7.35
CA ASN A 19 -12.89 42.33 6.54
C ASN A 19 -12.49 41.02 7.24
N THR A 20 -13.02 39.90 6.74
CA THR A 20 -12.77 38.56 7.28
C THR A 20 -11.45 37.95 6.82
N THR A 21 -10.71 38.63 5.95
CA THR A 21 -9.44 38.13 5.42
C THR A 21 -8.41 37.81 6.50
N PRO A 22 -8.16 38.69 7.52
CA PRO A 22 -7.22 38.35 8.61
C PRO A 22 -7.70 37.16 9.43
N LEU A 23 -8.99 37.01 9.63
CA LEU A 23 -9.57 35.88 10.36
C LEU A 23 -9.35 34.54 9.63
N ILE A 24 -9.59 34.55 8.31
CA ILE A 24 -9.39 33.36 7.47
C ILE A 24 -7.93 32.94 7.44
N ASP A 25 -7.02 33.90 7.35
CA ASP A 25 -5.56 33.64 7.34
C ASP A 25 -5.12 32.98 8.64
N VAL A 26 -5.54 33.49 9.79
CA VAL A 26 -5.26 32.87 11.08
C VAL A 26 -5.84 31.47 11.18
N MET A 27 -7.07 31.26 10.74
CA MET A 27 -7.71 29.95 10.78
C MET A 27 -6.98 28.96 9.86
N LEU A 28 -6.55 29.40 8.68
CA LEU A 28 -5.81 28.56 7.75
C LEU A 28 -4.45 28.18 8.31
N VAL A 29 -3.71 29.11 8.90
CA VAL A 29 -2.42 28.85 9.54
C VAL A 29 -2.55 27.86 10.69
N LEU A 30 -3.56 28.04 11.55
CA LEU A 30 -3.84 27.12 12.64
C LEU A 30 -4.20 25.72 12.14
N LEU A 31 -4.97 25.62 11.08
CA LEU A 31 -5.34 24.34 10.47
C LEU A 31 -4.12 23.63 9.90
N VAL A 32 -3.25 24.34 9.19
CA VAL A 32 -2.00 23.79 8.64
C VAL A 32 -1.08 23.33 9.77
N MET A 33 -0.94 24.15 10.82
CA MET A 33 -0.14 23.78 11.99
C MET A 33 -0.69 22.52 12.66
N LEU A 34 -2.02 22.42 12.78
CA LEU A 34 -2.66 21.26 13.37
C LEU A 34 -2.37 19.97 12.54
N ILE A 35 -2.46 20.05 11.23
CA ILE A 35 -2.20 18.90 10.35
C ILE A 35 -0.73 18.47 10.43
N VAL A 36 0.20 19.43 10.47
CA VAL A 36 1.65 19.15 10.53
C VAL A 36 2.05 18.59 11.90
N THR A 37 1.38 19.04 12.98
CA THR A 37 1.73 18.62 14.34
C THR A 37 1.06 17.31 14.77
N ILE A 38 0.07 16.80 14.04
CA ILE A 38 -0.48 15.48 14.32
C ILE A 38 0.60 14.44 14.02
N PRO A 39 1.26 13.84 15.02
CA PRO A 39 2.17 12.74 14.77
C PRO A 39 1.34 11.58 14.21
N ILE A 40 1.72 11.09 13.03
CA ILE A 40 1.20 9.83 12.54
C ILE A 40 1.67 8.77 13.52
N GLN A 41 0.83 8.46 14.47
CA GLN A 41 1.06 7.34 15.36
C GLN A 41 0.90 6.07 14.54
N THR A 42 2.00 5.56 14.03
CA THR A 42 2.06 4.16 13.64
C THR A 42 1.84 3.38 14.93
N HIS A 43 0.62 2.91 15.12
CA HIS A 43 0.27 2.07 16.25
C HIS A 43 1.03 0.76 16.15
N ALA A 44 2.29 0.77 16.51
CA ALA A 44 2.93 -0.43 17.00
C ALA A 44 2.38 -0.64 18.42
N VAL A 45 1.24 -1.28 18.52
CA VAL A 45 0.73 -1.74 19.80
C VAL A 45 1.69 -2.85 20.23
N LYS A 46 2.70 -2.49 21.03
CA LYS A 46 3.38 -3.48 21.85
C LYS A 46 2.38 -3.94 22.88
N LEU A 47 1.67 -4.99 22.57
CA LEU A 47 0.96 -5.78 23.56
C LEU A 47 2.04 -6.45 24.42
N ASP A 48 2.40 -5.77 25.51
CA ASP A 48 3.08 -6.44 26.62
C ASP A 48 2.07 -7.40 27.24
N LEU A 49 1.97 -8.58 26.65
CA LEU A 49 1.30 -9.69 27.26
C LEU A 49 2.08 -10.06 28.52
N PRO A 50 1.42 -10.17 29.69
CA PRO A 50 2.09 -10.67 30.87
C PRO A 50 2.74 -12.01 30.53
N GLN A 51 4.02 -12.12 30.81
CA GLN A 51 4.79 -13.35 30.58
C GLN A 51 4.23 -14.43 31.52
N SER A 52 3.21 -15.11 31.11
CA SER A 52 2.95 -16.45 31.59
C SER A 52 4.16 -17.29 31.17
N ASN A 53 4.65 -18.15 32.06
CA ASN A 53 5.70 -19.11 31.78
C ASN A 53 5.26 -20.13 30.72
N ILE A 54 5.01 -19.64 29.52
CA ILE A 54 4.78 -20.46 28.35
C ILE A 54 6.18 -20.75 27.79
N PRO A 55 6.51 -22.01 27.52
CA PRO A 55 7.76 -22.34 26.85
C PRO A 55 7.87 -21.47 25.60
N PRO A 56 9.10 -21.02 25.22
CA PRO A 56 9.26 -20.11 24.12
C PRO A 56 8.45 -20.58 22.92
N PRO A 57 7.64 -19.70 22.31
CA PRO A 57 6.89 -20.10 21.15
C PRO A 57 7.87 -20.70 20.14
N PRO A 58 7.48 -21.76 19.43
CA PRO A 58 8.32 -22.29 18.38
C PRO A 58 8.75 -21.10 17.52
N GLN A 59 10.07 -20.96 17.37
CA GLN A 59 10.66 -19.87 16.59
C GLN A 59 9.81 -19.72 15.34
N ASP A 60 9.23 -18.53 15.14
CA ASP A 60 8.55 -18.20 13.90
C ASP A 60 9.55 -18.51 12.80
N VAL A 61 9.39 -19.68 12.20
CA VAL A 61 10.18 -20.06 11.04
C VAL A 61 9.77 -19.05 10.01
N MET A 62 10.62 -18.04 9.80
CA MET A 62 10.38 -17.06 8.73
C MET A 62 10.03 -17.86 7.48
N PRO A 63 8.88 -17.65 6.89
CA PRO A 63 8.51 -18.41 5.71
C PRO A 63 9.60 -18.22 4.67
N GLU A 64 10.10 -19.33 4.16
CA GLU A 64 11.07 -19.32 3.07
C GLU A 64 10.47 -18.53 1.89
N VAL A 65 11.22 -17.55 1.39
CA VAL A 65 10.80 -16.76 0.25
C VAL A 65 11.42 -17.32 -1.01
N VAL A 66 10.60 -17.66 -1.96
CA VAL A 66 11.01 -18.13 -3.29
C VAL A 66 10.91 -16.97 -4.27
N ASN A 67 12.02 -16.59 -4.90
CA ASN A 67 12.02 -15.58 -5.94
C ASN A 67 11.82 -16.23 -7.31
N LEU A 68 10.78 -15.77 -8.01
CA LEU A 68 10.41 -16.20 -9.34
C LEU A 68 10.53 -15.02 -10.30
N ASP A 69 11.63 -14.97 -11.05
CA ASP A 69 11.84 -13.93 -12.03
C ASP A 69 11.38 -14.40 -13.41
N ILE A 70 10.76 -13.53 -14.19
CA ILE A 70 10.37 -13.80 -15.59
C ILE A 70 11.11 -12.81 -16.47
N ASP A 71 11.97 -13.31 -17.33
CA ASP A 71 12.77 -12.48 -18.22
C ASP A 71 11.95 -11.97 -19.43
N PHE A 72 12.52 -11.06 -20.20
CA PHE A 72 11.88 -10.42 -21.36
C PHE A 72 11.50 -11.42 -22.48
N ASP A 73 12.21 -12.54 -22.59
CA ASP A 73 11.95 -13.62 -23.56
C ASP A 73 10.91 -14.63 -23.05
N GLY A 74 10.46 -14.50 -21.80
CA GLY A 74 9.54 -15.43 -21.15
C GLY A 74 10.22 -16.57 -20.40
N THR A 75 11.55 -16.55 -20.29
CA THR A 75 12.29 -17.51 -19.48
C THR A 75 11.99 -17.31 -18.00
N VAL A 76 11.64 -18.38 -17.31
CA VAL A 76 11.37 -18.39 -15.89
C VAL A 76 12.65 -18.74 -15.13
N ILE A 77 13.00 -17.93 -14.16
CA ILE A 77 14.18 -18.09 -13.31
C ILE A 77 13.71 -18.35 -11.88
N TRP A 78 14.07 -19.49 -11.34
CA TRP A 78 13.74 -19.90 -9.98
C TRP A 78 14.92 -19.71 -9.04
N ASN A 79 14.81 -18.79 -8.07
CA ASN A 79 15.90 -18.42 -7.14
C ASN A 79 17.25 -18.18 -7.85
N GLY A 80 17.23 -17.50 -8.99
CA GLY A 80 18.42 -17.21 -9.78
C GLY A 80 18.86 -18.32 -10.73
N THR A 81 18.16 -19.46 -10.76
CA THR A 81 18.45 -20.56 -11.68
C THR A 81 17.44 -20.60 -12.81
N PRO A 82 17.84 -20.52 -14.09
CA PRO A 82 16.93 -20.61 -15.19
C PRO A 82 16.30 -21.99 -15.29
N VAL A 83 14.99 -22.04 -15.46
CA VAL A 83 14.22 -23.28 -15.59
C VAL A 83 14.21 -23.71 -17.06
N ALA A 84 14.78 -24.87 -17.37
CA ALA A 84 14.92 -25.34 -18.73
C ALA A 84 13.62 -25.85 -19.34
N SER A 85 12.66 -26.30 -18.52
CA SER A 85 11.42 -26.87 -19.00
C SER A 85 10.24 -26.58 -18.08
N ARG A 86 9.04 -26.53 -18.67
CA ARG A 86 7.80 -26.34 -17.92
C ARG A 86 7.57 -27.46 -16.90
N ALA A 87 7.90 -28.68 -17.24
CA ALA A 87 7.77 -29.82 -16.33
C ALA A 87 8.66 -29.68 -15.07
N GLN A 88 9.81 -29.06 -15.20
CA GLN A 88 10.68 -28.75 -14.07
C GLN A 88 10.05 -27.65 -13.19
N LEU A 89 9.47 -26.64 -13.79
CA LEU A 89 8.76 -25.57 -13.06
C LEU A 89 7.57 -26.14 -12.26
N ASP A 90 6.80 -27.03 -12.89
CA ASP A 90 5.66 -27.68 -12.24
C ASP A 90 6.09 -28.48 -11.01
N ARG A 91 7.22 -29.18 -11.07
CA ARG A 91 7.79 -29.88 -9.90
C ARG A 91 8.16 -28.91 -8.78
N PHE A 92 8.80 -27.80 -9.10
CA PHE A 92 9.15 -26.80 -8.10
C PHE A 92 7.91 -26.20 -7.44
N PHE A 93 6.84 -25.97 -8.17
CA PHE A 93 5.59 -25.51 -7.61
C PHE A 93 4.94 -26.58 -6.72
N GLN A 94 4.95 -27.85 -7.12
CA GLN A 94 4.43 -28.94 -6.30
C GLN A 94 5.23 -29.09 -5.00
N ASP A 95 6.55 -29.05 -5.05
CA ASP A 95 7.41 -29.12 -3.89
C ASP A 95 7.16 -27.94 -2.94
N THR A 96 6.95 -26.74 -3.50
CA THR A 96 6.65 -25.54 -2.74
C THR A 96 5.28 -25.62 -2.09
N ALA A 97 4.29 -26.14 -2.79
CA ALA A 97 2.94 -26.33 -2.27
C ALA A 97 2.86 -27.38 -1.15
N ALA A 98 3.74 -28.39 -1.21
CA ALA A 98 3.80 -29.47 -0.21
C ALA A 98 4.50 -29.08 1.08
N LYS A 99 5.32 -28.01 1.07
CA LYS A 99 6.03 -27.55 2.27
C LYS A 99 5.07 -26.94 3.30
N VAL A 100 5.34 -27.23 4.58
CA VAL A 100 4.63 -26.66 5.72
C VAL A 100 5.66 -26.05 6.69
N PRO A 101 5.65 -24.74 6.93
CA PRO A 101 4.76 -23.70 6.34
C PRO A 101 5.05 -23.48 4.86
N GLN A 102 3.98 -23.12 4.11
CA GLN A 102 4.12 -22.87 2.68
C GLN A 102 4.96 -21.60 2.44
N PRO A 103 6.03 -21.68 1.63
CA PRO A 103 6.85 -20.53 1.27
C PRO A 103 6.05 -19.46 0.50
N GLU A 104 6.48 -18.22 0.60
CA GLU A 104 5.94 -17.15 -0.22
C GLU A 104 6.68 -17.11 -1.56
N VAL A 105 5.92 -17.09 -2.66
CA VAL A 105 6.49 -16.95 -4.00
C VAL A 105 6.39 -15.50 -4.44
N HIS A 106 7.54 -14.86 -4.59
CA HIS A 106 7.64 -13.49 -5.07
C HIS A 106 7.87 -13.50 -6.58
N LEU A 107 6.82 -13.14 -7.32
CA LEU A 107 6.85 -13.04 -8.77
C LEU A 107 7.37 -11.67 -9.19
N ARG A 108 8.50 -11.64 -9.90
CA ARG A 108 9.12 -10.43 -10.43
C ARG A 108 9.21 -10.50 -11.95
N PRO A 109 8.20 -10.02 -12.68
CA PRO A 109 8.26 -9.97 -14.12
C PRO A 109 9.18 -8.85 -14.60
N ASN A 110 9.96 -9.11 -15.65
CA ASN A 110 10.70 -8.07 -16.33
C ASN A 110 9.73 -7.11 -17.02
N ARG A 111 10.08 -5.83 -17.10
CA ARG A 111 9.27 -4.78 -17.73
C ARG A 111 8.89 -5.11 -19.19
N LEU A 112 9.77 -5.81 -19.92
CA LEU A 112 9.57 -6.20 -21.30
C LEU A 112 8.99 -7.62 -21.46
N ALA A 113 8.72 -8.32 -20.36
CA ALA A 113 8.15 -9.64 -20.39
C ALA A 113 6.72 -9.60 -20.97
N LYS A 114 6.42 -10.57 -21.81
CA LYS A 114 5.07 -10.70 -22.36
C LYS A 114 4.09 -11.09 -21.26
N TYR A 115 2.99 -10.36 -21.17
CA TYR A 115 1.94 -10.62 -20.18
C TYR A 115 1.43 -12.07 -20.22
N ASP A 116 1.38 -12.68 -21.41
CA ASP A 116 0.99 -14.07 -21.61
C ASP A 116 1.89 -15.06 -20.84
N ALA A 117 3.21 -14.83 -20.84
CA ALA A 117 4.15 -15.67 -20.08
C ALA A 117 3.91 -15.55 -18.58
N VAL A 118 3.69 -14.34 -18.09
CA VAL A 118 3.39 -14.07 -16.67
C VAL A 118 2.08 -14.72 -16.26
N ALA A 119 1.03 -14.55 -17.07
CA ALA A 119 -0.29 -15.10 -16.80
C ALA A 119 -0.28 -16.64 -16.77
N ARG A 120 0.44 -17.28 -17.68
CA ARG A 120 0.59 -18.75 -17.73
C ARG A 120 1.33 -19.26 -16.49
N THR A 121 2.43 -18.63 -16.13
CA THR A 121 3.19 -19.01 -14.93
C THR A 121 2.37 -18.88 -13.67
N LEU A 122 1.60 -17.79 -13.54
CA LEU A 122 0.69 -17.56 -12.43
C LEU A 122 -0.42 -18.62 -12.37
N ALA A 123 -1.03 -18.94 -13.52
CA ALA A 123 -2.08 -19.94 -13.62
C ALA A 123 -1.56 -21.33 -13.23
N ASP A 124 -0.35 -21.70 -13.69
CA ASP A 124 0.27 -22.98 -13.34
C ASP A 124 0.56 -23.06 -11.83
N ALA A 125 1.09 -22.00 -11.24
CA ALA A 125 1.33 -21.93 -9.80
C ALA A 125 0.04 -22.11 -8.98
N GLN A 126 -1.03 -21.42 -9.36
CA GLN A 126 -2.34 -21.54 -8.69
C GLN A 126 -2.96 -22.94 -8.86
N ARG A 127 -2.84 -23.53 -10.04
CA ARG A 127 -3.34 -24.89 -10.30
C ARG A 127 -2.63 -25.94 -9.47
N LEU A 128 -1.36 -25.73 -9.16
CA LEU A 128 -0.53 -26.65 -8.37
C LEU A 128 -0.61 -26.40 -6.87
N GLY A 129 -1.45 -25.46 -6.45
CA GLY A 129 -1.77 -25.23 -5.03
C GLY A 129 -0.88 -24.22 -4.30
N VAL A 130 -0.13 -23.40 -5.02
CA VAL A 130 0.62 -22.29 -4.43
C VAL A 130 -0.35 -21.17 -4.10
N ALA A 131 -0.66 -20.99 -2.81
CA ALA A 131 -1.64 -19.99 -2.35
C ALA A 131 -1.00 -18.62 -2.08
N LYS A 132 0.28 -18.59 -1.69
CA LYS A 132 0.98 -17.37 -1.30
C LYS A 132 1.86 -16.87 -2.45
N ILE A 133 1.27 -16.11 -3.36
CA ILE A 133 1.98 -15.48 -4.48
C ILE A 133 1.83 -13.97 -4.36
N GLY A 134 2.97 -13.28 -4.31
CA GLY A 134 3.04 -11.83 -4.30
C GLY A 134 3.77 -11.30 -5.53
N PHE A 135 3.31 -10.18 -6.10
CA PHE A 135 4.06 -9.46 -7.12
C PHE A 135 5.03 -8.49 -6.45
N VAL A 136 6.29 -8.57 -6.84
CA VAL A 136 7.36 -7.71 -6.33
C VAL A 136 7.98 -6.95 -7.50
N GLY A 137 8.35 -5.69 -7.28
CA GLY A 137 8.98 -4.87 -8.32
C GLY A 137 8.03 -3.96 -9.10
N ASN A 138 6.83 -3.74 -8.58
CA ASN A 138 5.88 -2.79 -9.15
C ASN A 138 6.32 -1.32 -8.97
N GLU A 139 7.35 -1.09 -8.18
CA GLU A 139 7.91 0.23 -7.90
C GLU A 139 8.50 0.90 -9.17
N GLN A 140 8.82 0.10 -10.19
CA GLN A 140 9.33 0.59 -11.47
C GLN A 140 8.23 1.12 -12.42
N TYR A 141 6.98 0.98 -12.05
CA TYR A 141 5.81 1.37 -12.86
C TYR A 141 5.07 2.60 -12.30
N ILE A 142 5.57 3.19 -11.23
CA ILE A 142 5.02 4.42 -10.66
C ILE A 142 5.83 5.60 -11.22
N GLU A 143 5.47 6.05 -12.40
CA GLU A 143 5.69 7.40 -12.92
C GLU A 143 4.35 8.05 -13.21
#